data_0d6c18e66b0bea5d81fd3caf015226fe
#
_entry.id   0d6c18e66b0bea5d81fd3caf015226fe
#
_cell.length_a   1.000
_cell.length_b   1.000
_cell.length_c   1.000
_cell.angle_alpha   90.00
_cell.angle_beta   90.00
_cell.angle_gamma   90.00
#
_symmetry.space_group_name_H-M   'P 1'
#
loop_
_entity.id
_entity.type
_entity.pdbx_description
1 polymer ?
#
loop_
_entity_poly.entity_id
_entity_poly.type
_entity_poly.pdbx_seq_one_letter_code
_entity_poly.pdbx_strand_id
1 'polypeptide(L)'
;MNTTDLIISKSNEVFLKINTEPHIEYELRDHFKFEVPNAKFMPQYRGRNWNGEIHLYDMRSKQIYVGLLDKIVSFCENYGYTFSFQNNKFYGQPFEVNDEISYEGVKGFMRSICTHTPRRYQIEGVYDALKHNRKLLICLLYTSDAADD
;
A
#
# COMPACT_ATOMS: atom_id res chain seq x y z
N MET A 1 26.07 13.65 -17.00
CA MET A 1 25.11 13.92 -15.90
C MET A 1 24.03 12.87 -16.01
N ASN A 2 23.99 11.92 -15.08
CA ASN A 2 22.89 10.97 -15.05
C ASN A 2 21.66 11.73 -14.54
N THR A 3 20.81 12.17 -15.45
CA THR A 3 19.51 12.74 -15.11
C THR A 3 18.64 11.58 -14.63
N THR A 4 18.33 11.56 -13.35
CA THR A 4 17.39 10.59 -12.78
C THR A 4 15.99 11.01 -13.21
N ASP A 5 15.23 10.10 -13.83
CA ASP A 5 13.91 10.40 -14.37
C ASP A 5 12.85 10.60 -13.26
N LEU A 6 12.95 9.85 -12.18
CA LEU A 6 12.05 9.96 -11.02
C LEU A 6 12.83 10.19 -9.72
N ILE A 7 12.40 11.16 -8.95
CA ILE A 7 12.89 11.39 -7.58
C ILE A 7 11.74 11.09 -6.62
N ILE A 8 11.91 10.05 -5.80
CA ILE A 8 10.92 9.61 -4.83
C ILE A 8 11.30 10.15 -3.45
N SER A 9 10.39 10.84 -2.80
CA SER A 9 10.59 11.38 -1.45
C SER A 9 9.44 10.99 -0.52
N LYS A 10 9.71 10.76 0.76
CA LYS A 10 8.68 10.49 1.76
C LYS A 10 8.03 11.81 2.17
N SER A 11 6.73 11.96 1.90
CA SER A 11 5.95 13.12 2.35
C SER A 11 5.49 12.92 3.81
N ASN A 12 4.93 11.75 4.12
CA ASN A 12 4.50 11.34 5.47
C ASN A 12 4.39 9.81 5.54
N GLU A 13 3.80 9.27 6.60
CA GLU A 13 3.65 7.81 6.75
C GLU A 13 2.64 7.17 5.77
N VAL A 14 1.85 7.99 5.07
CA VAL A 14 0.83 7.53 4.13
C VAL A 14 1.23 7.75 2.68
N PHE A 15 1.92 8.87 2.39
CA PHE A 15 2.19 9.32 1.03
C PHE A 15 3.67 9.47 0.71
N LEU A 16 4.01 9.04 -0.50
CA LEU A 16 5.24 9.39 -1.21
C LEU A 16 4.96 10.57 -2.14
N LYS A 17 5.95 11.42 -2.33
CA LYS A 17 5.94 12.47 -3.35
C LYS A 17 6.91 12.07 -4.46
N ILE A 18 6.43 12.16 -5.69
CA ILE A 18 7.20 11.83 -6.90
C ILE A 18 7.45 13.12 -7.67
N ASN A 19 8.73 13.43 -7.87
CA ASN A 19 9.13 14.51 -8.76
C ASN A 19 9.69 13.88 -10.04
N THR A 20 9.04 14.17 -11.15
CA THR A 20 9.38 13.65 -12.47
C THR A 20 8.94 14.60 -13.57
N GLU A 21 9.28 14.32 -14.81
CA GLU A 21 8.84 15.10 -15.97
C GLU A 21 7.34 14.88 -16.26
N PRO A 22 6.66 15.88 -16.88
CA PRO A 22 5.22 15.82 -17.10
C PRO A 22 4.72 14.59 -17.86
N HIS A 23 5.50 14.10 -18.85
CA HIS A 23 5.09 12.92 -19.61
C HIS A 23 5.05 11.66 -18.75
N ILE A 24 6.03 11.48 -17.87
CA ILE A 24 6.06 10.36 -16.92
C ILE A 24 4.94 10.48 -15.87
N GLU A 25 4.58 11.71 -15.46
CA GLU A 25 3.42 11.93 -14.57
C GLU A 25 2.11 11.42 -15.18
N TYR A 26 1.89 11.65 -16.48
CA TYR A 26 0.72 11.12 -17.19
C TYR A 26 0.75 9.59 -17.28
N GLU A 27 1.90 8.99 -17.55
CA GLU A 27 2.05 7.54 -17.58
C GLU A 27 1.83 6.91 -16.20
N LEU A 28 2.37 7.51 -15.13
CA LEU A 28 2.11 7.09 -13.76
C LEU A 28 0.62 7.14 -13.43
N ARG A 29 -0.03 8.23 -13.78
CA ARG A 29 -1.47 8.39 -13.54
C ARG A 29 -2.28 7.33 -14.28
N ASP A 30 -1.92 7.02 -15.52
CA ASP A 30 -2.60 6.03 -16.34
C ASP A 30 -2.32 4.61 -15.84
N HIS A 31 -1.10 4.33 -15.42
CA HIS A 31 -0.72 3.04 -14.86
C HIS A 31 -1.38 2.76 -13.51
N PHE A 32 -1.47 3.77 -12.65
CA PHE A 32 -2.06 3.66 -11.31
C PHE A 32 -3.52 4.10 -11.27
N LYS A 33 -4.32 3.67 -12.23
CA LYS A 33 -5.77 3.83 -12.25
C LYS A 33 -6.47 2.48 -12.28
N PHE A 34 -7.70 2.45 -11.85
CA PHE A 34 -8.59 1.32 -12.02
C PHE A 34 -10.02 1.78 -12.26
N GLU A 35 -10.75 1.00 -13.04
CA GLU A 35 -12.17 1.21 -13.28
C GLU A 35 -12.99 0.64 -12.11
N VAL A 36 -13.95 1.42 -11.63
CA VAL A 36 -14.84 0.97 -10.57
C VAL A 36 -15.88 0.01 -11.15
N PRO A 37 -15.97 -1.22 -10.63
CA PRO A 37 -16.99 -2.15 -11.07
C PRO A 37 -18.40 -1.55 -10.97
N ASN A 38 -19.19 -1.69 -12.03
CA ASN A 38 -20.54 -1.16 -12.07
C ASN A 38 -20.68 0.39 -11.95
N ALA A 39 -19.62 1.14 -12.20
CA ALA A 39 -19.61 2.61 -12.17
C ALA A 39 -20.80 3.23 -12.95
N LYS A 40 -21.16 2.64 -14.09
CA LYS A 40 -22.30 3.10 -14.95
C LYS A 40 -23.64 3.18 -14.24
N PHE A 41 -23.82 2.48 -13.13
CA PHE A 41 -25.05 2.53 -12.32
C PHE A 41 -24.99 3.60 -11.23
N MET A 42 -23.83 4.19 -10.98
CA MET A 42 -23.67 5.22 -9.96
C MET A 42 -24.20 6.58 -10.44
N PRO A 43 -24.86 7.36 -9.56
CA PRO A 43 -25.40 8.68 -9.90
C PRO A 43 -24.35 9.65 -10.46
N GLN A 44 -23.14 9.63 -9.90
CA GLN A 44 -22.02 10.48 -10.32
C GLN A 44 -21.57 10.20 -11.76
N TYR A 45 -21.55 8.93 -12.18
CA TYR A 45 -21.26 8.53 -13.54
C TYR A 45 -22.39 8.97 -14.49
N ARG A 46 -23.66 8.73 -14.11
CA ARG A 46 -24.83 9.14 -14.90
C ARG A 46 -24.92 10.65 -15.05
N GLY A 47 -24.54 11.39 -14.02
CA GLY A 47 -24.48 12.86 -14.03
C GLY A 47 -23.27 13.43 -14.77
N ARG A 48 -22.42 12.59 -15.37
CA ARG A 48 -21.15 12.95 -16.06
C ARG A 48 -20.17 13.75 -15.20
N ASN A 49 -20.28 13.68 -13.88
CA ASN A 49 -19.38 14.32 -12.93
C ASN A 49 -18.12 13.47 -12.65
N TRP A 50 -18.13 12.22 -13.08
CA TRP A 50 -17.06 11.26 -12.89
C TRP A 50 -17.09 10.23 -14.02
N ASN A 51 -15.89 9.81 -14.47
CA ASN A 51 -15.71 8.87 -15.59
C ASN A 51 -15.67 7.38 -15.18
N GLY A 52 -15.84 7.07 -13.89
CA GLY A 52 -15.79 5.70 -13.40
C GLY A 52 -14.39 5.19 -13.04
N GLU A 53 -13.36 6.03 -13.15
CA GLU A 53 -11.98 5.68 -12.82
C GLU A 53 -11.56 6.28 -11.49
N ILE A 54 -10.75 5.54 -10.74
CA ILE A 54 -10.04 6.03 -9.55
C ILE A 54 -8.55 6.03 -9.87
N HIS A 55 -7.92 7.18 -9.67
CA HIS A 55 -6.49 7.35 -9.83
C HIS A 55 -5.80 7.33 -8.47
N LEU A 56 -4.81 6.45 -8.31
CA LEU A 56 -4.03 6.33 -7.07
C LEU A 56 -2.87 7.33 -7.02
N TYR A 57 -2.46 7.86 -8.17
CA TYR A 57 -1.50 8.96 -8.28
C TYR A 57 -2.23 10.28 -8.48
N ASP A 58 -2.05 11.20 -7.55
CA ASP A 58 -2.59 12.57 -7.65
C ASP A 58 -1.55 13.50 -8.28
N MET A 59 -1.79 13.92 -9.51
CA MET A 59 -0.92 14.83 -10.25
C MET A 59 -0.84 16.23 -9.63
N ARG A 60 -1.86 16.68 -8.90
CA ARG A 60 -1.87 18.03 -8.31
C ARG A 60 -0.91 18.11 -7.12
N SER A 61 -0.99 17.14 -6.23
CA SER A 61 -0.09 17.04 -5.06
C SER A 61 1.19 16.29 -5.37
N LYS A 62 1.27 15.61 -6.52
CA LYS A 62 2.35 14.71 -6.94
C LYS A 62 2.57 13.57 -5.95
N GLN A 63 1.47 13.05 -5.39
CA GLN A 63 1.51 12.06 -4.31
C GLN A 63 0.89 10.74 -4.73
N ILE A 64 1.44 9.67 -4.15
CA ILE A 64 0.94 8.31 -4.24
C ILE A 64 1.09 7.63 -2.88
N TYR A 65 0.29 6.61 -2.61
CA TYR A 65 0.37 5.87 -1.35
C TYR A 65 1.71 5.15 -1.19
N VAL A 66 2.31 5.26 0.01
CA VAL A 66 3.61 4.63 0.32
C VAL A 66 3.60 3.11 0.14
N GLY A 67 2.47 2.45 0.35
CA GLY A 67 2.31 1.01 0.13
C GLY A 67 2.40 0.57 -1.34
N LEU A 68 2.44 1.52 -2.29
CA LEU A 68 2.63 1.23 -3.71
C LEU A 68 4.09 1.37 -4.18
N LEU A 69 5.04 1.56 -3.26
CA LEU A 69 6.44 1.77 -3.60
C LEU A 69 6.99 0.69 -4.54
N ASP A 70 6.72 -0.59 -4.24
CA ASP A 70 7.20 -1.71 -5.08
C ASP A 70 6.61 -1.69 -6.48
N LYS A 71 5.36 -1.26 -6.58
CA LYS A 71 4.69 -1.12 -7.89
C LYS A 71 5.28 0.03 -8.69
N ILE A 72 5.74 1.10 -8.00
CA ILE A 72 6.44 2.22 -8.64
C ILE A 72 7.81 1.76 -9.14
N VAL A 73 8.55 1.01 -8.32
CA VAL A 73 9.84 0.42 -8.72
C VAL A 73 9.65 -0.48 -9.94
N SER A 74 8.67 -1.40 -9.90
CA SER A 74 8.34 -2.27 -11.03
C SER A 74 7.91 -1.49 -12.28
N PHE A 75 7.18 -0.38 -12.12
CA PHE A 75 6.86 0.51 -13.22
C PHE A 75 8.12 1.10 -13.84
N CYS A 76 9.03 1.64 -13.03
CA CYS A 76 10.29 2.20 -13.53
C CYS A 76 11.12 1.14 -14.28
N GLU A 77 11.23 -0.07 -13.75
CA GLU A 77 11.96 -1.17 -14.38
C GLU A 77 11.33 -1.56 -15.72
N ASN A 78 10.01 -1.67 -15.80
CA ASN A 78 9.28 -2.07 -17.00
C ASN A 78 9.36 -1.04 -18.12
N TYR A 79 9.40 0.25 -17.78
CA TYR A 79 9.49 1.34 -18.75
C TYR A 79 10.91 1.84 -18.98
N GLY A 80 11.89 1.31 -18.24
CA GLY A 80 13.30 1.67 -18.37
C GLY A 80 13.65 3.04 -17.77
N TYR A 81 12.84 3.54 -16.82
CA TYR A 81 13.10 4.79 -16.12
C TYR A 81 14.08 4.62 -14.97
N THR A 82 14.98 5.60 -14.82
CA THR A 82 15.89 5.67 -13.67
C THR A 82 15.21 6.38 -12.50
N PHE A 83 15.38 5.86 -11.30
CA PHE A 83 14.81 6.47 -10.11
C PHE A 83 15.83 6.60 -8.98
N SER A 84 15.61 7.57 -8.10
CA SER A 84 16.40 7.77 -6.89
C SER A 84 15.53 8.14 -5.69
N PHE A 85 15.99 7.77 -4.49
CA PHE A 85 15.34 8.16 -3.25
C PHE A 85 16.00 9.41 -2.68
N GLN A 86 15.18 10.40 -2.36
CA GLN A 86 15.65 11.61 -1.69
C GLN A 86 15.86 11.35 -0.19
N ASN A 87 17.06 11.64 0.32
CA ASN A 87 17.40 11.62 1.75
C ASN A 87 17.63 10.28 2.43
N ASN A 88 17.92 9.19 1.77
CA ASN A 88 18.28 7.89 2.36
C ASN A 88 17.46 7.50 3.62
N LYS A 89 16.24 8.04 3.75
CA LYS A 89 15.35 7.71 4.85
C LYS A 89 14.60 6.43 4.54
N PHE A 90 14.35 5.67 5.58
CA PHE A 90 13.50 4.49 5.50
C PHE A 90 12.10 4.85 4.98
N TYR A 91 11.69 4.25 3.87
CA TYR A 91 10.43 4.51 3.20
C TYR A 91 9.33 3.52 3.57
N GLY A 92 9.53 2.74 4.64
CA GLY A 92 8.59 1.71 5.05
C GLY A 92 8.48 0.63 3.98
N GLN A 93 9.62 0.17 3.48
CA GLN A 93 9.66 -0.89 2.47
C GLN A 93 8.96 -2.13 3.01
N PRO A 94 7.99 -2.69 2.29
CA PRO A 94 7.24 -3.85 2.75
C PRO A 94 8.08 -5.12 2.89
N PHE A 95 9.32 -5.10 2.39
CA PHE A 95 10.22 -6.25 2.38
C PHE A 95 11.23 -6.30 3.53
N GLU A 96 11.31 -5.29 4.38
CA GLU A 96 12.12 -5.44 5.58
C GLU A 96 11.42 -6.37 6.56
N VAL A 97 11.83 -7.61 6.48
CA VAL A 97 11.40 -8.64 7.43
C VAL A 97 12.17 -8.42 8.72
N ASN A 98 11.47 -8.22 9.84
CA ASN A 98 12.10 -8.16 11.14
C ASN A 98 12.31 -9.59 11.66
N ASP A 99 13.54 -10.09 11.49
CA ASP A 99 13.92 -11.45 11.89
C ASP A 99 14.02 -11.62 13.42
N GLU A 100 14.03 -10.53 14.19
CA GLU A 100 14.01 -10.59 15.67
C GLU A 100 12.64 -11.01 16.20
N ILE A 101 11.56 -10.85 15.40
CA ILE A 101 10.21 -11.23 15.78
C ILE A 101 10.01 -12.73 15.60
N SER A 102 9.87 -13.44 16.71
CA SER A 102 9.58 -14.88 16.72
C SER A 102 8.08 -15.15 16.92
N TYR A 103 7.58 -16.20 16.28
CA TYR A 103 6.17 -16.63 16.43
C TYR A 103 5.83 -16.99 17.89
N GLU A 104 6.71 -17.71 18.59
CA GLU A 104 6.50 -18.09 19.98
C GLU A 104 6.55 -16.87 20.92
N GLY A 105 7.36 -15.86 20.61
CA GLY A 105 7.37 -14.58 21.34
C GLY A 105 6.04 -13.85 21.22
N VAL A 106 5.51 -13.74 20.01
CA VAL A 106 4.19 -13.11 19.76
C VAL A 106 3.08 -13.90 20.44
N LYS A 107 3.09 -15.21 20.37
CA LYS A 107 2.12 -16.09 21.03
C LYS A 107 2.14 -15.93 22.55
N GLY A 108 3.33 -15.88 23.16
CA GLY A 108 3.52 -15.63 24.59
C GLY A 108 2.98 -14.26 24.98
N PHE A 109 3.32 -13.22 24.23
CA PHE A 109 2.83 -11.86 24.45
C PHE A 109 1.30 -11.79 24.36
N MET A 110 0.69 -12.32 23.31
CA MET A 110 -0.77 -12.31 23.16
C MET A 110 -1.47 -13.04 24.29
N ARG A 111 -0.93 -14.17 24.74
CA ARG A 111 -1.49 -14.89 25.89
C ARG A 111 -1.41 -14.14 27.21
N SER A 112 -0.43 -13.25 27.35
CA SER A 112 -0.27 -12.43 28.56
C SER A 112 -1.26 -11.27 28.64
N ILE A 113 -1.71 -10.74 27.48
CA ILE A 113 -2.58 -9.56 27.42
C ILE A 113 -4.04 -9.89 27.12
N CYS A 114 -4.33 -11.03 26.47
CA CYS A 114 -5.69 -11.42 26.12
C CYS A 114 -6.38 -12.14 27.27
N THR A 115 -7.64 -11.77 27.54
CA THR A 115 -8.49 -12.42 28.55
C THR A 115 -8.83 -13.85 28.15
N HIS A 116 -8.93 -14.13 26.86
CA HIS A 116 -9.22 -15.44 26.28
C HIS A 116 -8.01 -15.98 25.52
N THR A 117 -7.91 -17.29 25.38
CA THR A 117 -6.83 -17.92 24.62
C THR A 117 -6.93 -17.51 23.14
N PRO A 118 -5.92 -16.79 22.58
CA PRO A 118 -5.95 -16.39 21.19
C PRO A 118 -5.99 -17.60 20.26
N ARG A 119 -6.81 -17.53 19.22
CA ARG A 119 -6.87 -18.55 18.17
C ARG A 119 -5.63 -18.46 17.29
N ARG A 120 -5.28 -19.54 16.62
CA ARG A 120 -4.08 -19.65 15.78
C ARG A 120 -4.00 -18.52 14.73
N TYR A 121 -5.07 -18.30 13.98
CA TYR A 121 -5.11 -17.26 12.93
C TYR A 121 -4.94 -15.83 13.47
N GLN A 122 -5.37 -15.57 14.72
CA GLN A 122 -5.14 -14.27 15.37
C GLN A 122 -3.67 -14.06 15.69
N ILE A 123 -2.99 -15.10 16.17
CA ILE A 123 -1.55 -15.06 16.44
C ILE A 123 -0.77 -14.90 15.15
N GLU A 124 -1.13 -15.64 14.09
CA GLU A 124 -0.53 -15.55 12.76
C GLU A 124 -0.69 -14.12 12.18
N GLY A 125 -1.88 -13.54 12.28
CA GLY A 125 -2.13 -12.17 11.79
C GLY A 125 -1.28 -11.11 12.50
N VAL A 126 -1.16 -11.20 13.83
CA VAL A 126 -0.30 -10.28 14.60
C VAL A 126 1.18 -10.53 14.30
N TYR A 127 1.60 -11.78 14.21
CA TYR A 127 2.96 -12.14 13.86
C TYR A 127 3.36 -11.59 12.49
N ASP A 128 2.53 -11.79 11.48
CA ASP A 128 2.77 -11.29 10.13
C ASP A 128 2.80 -9.76 10.08
N ALA A 129 1.92 -9.09 10.82
CA ALA A 129 1.89 -7.64 10.88
C ALA A 129 3.17 -7.05 11.51
N LEU A 130 3.66 -7.67 12.57
CA LEU A 130 4.88 -7.24 13.26
C LEU A 130 6.14 -7.58 12.45
N LYS A 131 6.19 -8.77 11.85
CA LYS A 131 7.34 -9.24 11.10
C LYS A 131 7.56 -8.47 9.79
N HIS A 132 6.50 -8.09 9.11
CA HIS A 132 6.57 -7.46 7.79
C HIS A 132 6.26 -5.96 7.80
N ASN A 133 6.29 -5.31 8.94
CA ASN A 133 6.11 -3.87 9.16
C ASN A 133 4.78 -3.28 8.64
N ARG A 134 4.26 -3.75 7.51
CA ARG A 134 2.96 -3.32 6.95
C ARG A 134 2.23 -4.51 6.35
N LYS A 135 1.04 -4.78 6.86
CA LYS A 135 0.14 -5.81 6.35
C LYS A 135 -1.29 -5.30 6.34
N LEU A 136 -2.03 -5.67 5.32
CA LEU A 136 -3.46 -5.45 5.26
C LEU A 136 -4.15 -6.70 5.81
N LEU A 137 -4.87 -6.54 6.92
CA LEU A 137 -5.75 -7.58 7.45
C LEU A 137 -7.16 -7.32 6.92
N ILE A 138 -7.64 -8.21 6.06
CA ILE A 138 -9.01 -8.16 5.55
C ILE A 138 -9.83 -9.17 6.35
N CYS A 139 -10.72 -8.67 7.20
CA CYS A 139 -11.71 -9.48 7.90
C CYS A 139 -13.02 -9.49 7.10
N LEU A 140 -13.45 -10.66 6.66
CA LEU A 140 -14.76 -10.85 6.08
C LEU A 140 -15.77 -11.00 7.21
N LEU A 141 -16.58 -9.98 7.47
CA LEU A 141 -17.56 -9.91 8.56
C LEU A 141 -18.49 -11.13 8.61
N TYR A 142 -18.84 -11.68 7.45
CA TYR A 142 -19.74 -12.84 7.35
C TYR A 142 -19.13 -14.17 7.82
N THR A 143 -17.83 -14.22 8.08
CA THR A 143 -17.17 -15.42 8.61
C THR A 143 -16.96 -15.35 10.12
N SER A 144 -17.09 -14.18 10.74
CA SER A 144 -16.96 -14.01 12.18
C SER A 144 -18.27 -14.29 12.92
N ASP A 145 -19.43 -14.00 12.29
CA ASP A 145 -20.75 -14.17 12.92
C ASP A 145 -21.29 -15.61 12.79
N ALA A 146 -20.74 -16.41 11.86
CA ALA A 146 -21.16 -17.81 11.67
C ALA A 146 -20.51 -18.81 12.66
N ALA A 147 -19.69 -18.32 13.59
CA ALA A 147 -19.01 -19.18 14.57
C ALA A 147 -19.64 -19.16 15.96
N ASP A 148 -20.72 -18.39 16.15
CA ASP A 148 -21.41 -18.23 17.45
C ASP A 148 -22.81 -18.87 17.48
N ASP A 149 -23.19 -19.67 16.44
CA ASP A 149 -24.40 -20.50 16.42
C ASP A 149 -24.10 -21.98 16.66
#